data_7f6ee7d375336e0746963e11e0bcf5d0
#
_entry.id   7f6ee7d375336e0746963e11e0bcf5d0
#
_cell.length_a   1.000
_cell.length_b   1.000
_cell.length_c   1.000
_cell.angle_alpha   90.00
_cell.angle_beta   90.00
_cell.angle_gamma   90.00
#
_symmetry.space_group_name_H-M   'P 1'
#
loop_
_entity.id
_entity.type
_entity.pdbx_description
1 polymer ?
#
loop_
_entity_poly.entity_id
_entity_poly.type
_entity_poly.pdbx_seq_one_letter_code
_entity_poly.pdbx_strand_id
1 'polypeptide(L)'
;MNKFLRYSLSLVLAFVASVTFAGTTPYKVLTFPDEGTEGKTISAYNKTWKATIGEDVWTIANFNTNKWEKNWKYIKCGSNKSESVASITSPAIDQPISNIVLTIDQITKAKINSIKLQVATDADCKNVTEEIPAKIEDGDLIFKPTKSAANNYYKFVFDCQKGSRNGLIQVSKIAYYKVGDAPVIVDITNTAETAYTIAKAKELIDAGEGLSESVYVKGTVSQASNELNATFGSLSYYISDDGTTGNELQVFGGLSFDGKKFTSI
;
A
#
# COMPACT_ATOMS: atom_id res chain seq x y z
N MET A 1 -25.26 -40.75 -13.26
CA MET A 1 -25.87 -39.41 -13.43
C MET A 1 -25.41 -38.54 -12.26
N ASN A 2 -24.19 -37.96 -12.34
CA ASN A 2 -23.58 -37.21 -11.26
C ASN A 2 -23.70 -35.70 -11.56
N LYS A 3 -24.50 -35.03 -10.73
CA LYS A 3 -24.66 -33.56 -10.77
C LYS A 3 -23.43 -32.93 -10.11
N PHE A 4 -22.55 -32.36 -10.90
CA PHE A 4 -21.52 -31.46 -10.39
C PHE A 4 -22.17 -30.12 -10.04
N LEU A 5 -22.28 -29.88 -8.74
CA LEU A 5 -22.72 -28.61 -8.17
C LEU A 5 -21.57 -27.61 -8.34
N ARG A 6 -21.71 -26.68 -9.29
CA ARG A 6 -20.79 -25.55 -9.47
C ARG A 6 -21.11 -24.52 -8.41
N TYR A 7 -20.33 -24.49 -7.35
CA TYR A 7 -20.30 -23.35 -6.45
C TYR A 7 -19.45 -22.26 -7.11
N SER A 8 -20.08 -21.21 -7.59
CA SER A 8 -19.41 -19.96 -7.88
C SER A 8 -19.14 -19.28 -6.55
N LEU A 9 -17.96 -19.50 -6.00
CA LEU A 9 -17.45 -18.75 -4.87
C LEU A 9 -17.04 -17.37 -5.40
N SER A 10 -17.93 -16.38 -5.26
CA SER A 10 -17.58 -14.98 -5.47
C SER A 10 -16.69 -14.55 -4.30
N LEU A 11 -15.40 -14.79 -4.44
CA LEU A 11 -14.40 -14.26 -3.53
C LEU A 11 -14.26 -12.77 -3.85
N VAL A 12 -14.90 -11.92 -3.04
CA VAL A 12 -14.61 -10.49 -3.03
C VAL A 12 -13.23 -10.34 -2.39
N LEU A 13 -12.19 -10.40 -3.20
CA LEU A 13 -10.84 -10.05 -2.76
C LEU A 13 -10.80 -8.53 -2.58
N ALA A 14 -10.57 -8.10 -1.36
CA ALA A 14 -10.16 -6.73 -1.08
C ALA A 14 -8.75 -6.56 -1.66
N PHE A 15 -8.62 -5.78 -2.73
CA PHE A 15 -7.33 -5.41 -3.28
C PHE A 15 -6.54 -4.62 -2.23
N VAL A 16 -5.51 -5.22 -1.68
CA VAL A 16 -4.45 -4.48 -1.02
C VAL A 16 -3.63 -3.85 -2.14
N ALA A 17 -3.80 -2.56 -2.36
CA ALA A 17 -2.92 -1.80 -3.25
C ALA A 17 -1.52 -1.80 -2.64
N SER A 18 -0.70 -2.78 -2.96
CA SER A 18 0.71 -2.74 -2.65
C SER A 18 1.35 -1.71 -3.58
N VAL A 19 1.68 -0.55 -3.01
CA VAL A 19 2.41 0.49 -3.74
C VAL A 19 3.85 0.00 -3.88
N THR A 20 4.19 -0.56 -5.02
CA THR A 20 5.59 -0.88 -5.34
C THR A 20 6.32 0.41 -5.69
N PHE A 21 7.24 0.80 -4.85
CA PHE A 21 8.10 1.96 -5.07
C PHE A 21 9.30 1.54 -5.93
N ALA A 22 9.19 1.67 -7.23
CA ALA A 22 10.33 1.45 -8.12
C ALA A 22 11.39 2.52 -7.89
N GLY A 23 12.48 2.15 -7.23
CA GLY A 23 13.78 2.79 -7.42
C GLY A 23 14.15 3.98 -6.54
N THR A 24 13.35 4.45 -5.57
CA THR A 24 13.75 5.58 -4.72
C THR A 24 13.92 5.18 -3.26
N THR A 25 15.11 5.43 -2.72
CA THR A 25 15.40 5.23 -1.30
C THR A 25 14.72 6.32 -0.48
N PRO A 26 13.94 5.97 0.56
CA PRO A 26 13.38 6.97 1.46
C PRO A 26 14.47 7.80 2.12
N TYR A 27 14.23 9.09 2.29
CA TYR A 27 15.15 9.99 2.97
C TYR A 27 15.28 9.66 4.46
N LYS A 28 14.12 9.41 5.14
CA LYS A 28 14.06 8.89 6.50
C LYS A 28 13.03 7.77 6.59
N VAL A 29 13.29 6.82 7.47
CA VAL A 29 12.38 5.68 7.71
C VAL A 29 12.27 5.43 9.20
N LEU A 30 11.04 5.26 9.68
CA LEU A 30 10.74 4.63 10.97
C LEU A 30 10.19 3.24 10.69
N THR A 31 10.81 2.22 11.24
CA THR A 31 10.32 0.82 11.21
C THR A 31 10.07 0.32 12.61
N PHE A 32 9.22 -0.69 12.77
CA PHE A 32 8.94 -1.31 14.04
C PHE A 32 9.28 -2.82 14.02
N PRO A 33 9.96 -3.34 15.08
CA PRO A 33 10.50 -2.56 16.21
C PRO A 33 11.64 -1.64 15.76
N ASP A 34 11.78 -0.52 16.47
CA ASP A 34 12.96 0.34 16.36
C ASP A 34 14.09 -0.16 17.27
N GLU A 35 15.31 0.38 17.10
CA GLU A 35 16.51 -0.02 17.85
C GLU A 35 16.32 0.10 19.37
N GLY A 36 15.56 1.11 19.81
CA GLY A 36 15.33 1.39 21.23
C GLY A 36 14.28 0.48 21.88
N THR A 37 13.40 -0.17 21.11
CA THR A 37 12.27 -0.98 21.61
C THR A 37 12.36 -2.45 21.25
N GLU A 38 13.36 -2.87 20.49
CA GLU A 38 13.58 -4.28 20.18
C GLU A 38 13.63 -5.12 21.47
N GLY A 39 12.87 -6.20 21.47
CA GLY A 39 12.73 -7.07 22.65
C GLY A 39 11.97 -6.48 23.83
N LYS A 40 11.51 -5.23 23.76
CA LYS A 40 10.69 -4.59 24.80
C LYS A 40 9.20 -4.67 24.46
N THR A 41 8.36 -4.70 25.49
CA THR A 41 6.91 -4.72 25.35
C THR A 41 6.30 -3.43 25.90
N ILE A 42 5.52 -2.73 25.07
CA ILE A 42 4.74 -1.56 25.46
C ILE A 42 3.28 -1.99 25.56
N SER A 43 2.79 -2.20 26.75
CA SER A 43 1.50 -2.87 27.00
C SER A 43 0.30 -1.94 27.20
N ALA A 44 0.51 -0.62 27.24
CA ALA A 44 -0.55 0.34 27.56
C ALA A 44 -0.83 1.30 26.40
N TYR A 45 -2.13 1.53 26.11
CA TYR A 45 -2.60 2.46 25.08
C TYR A 45 -2.66 3.93 25.54
N ASN A 46 -2.20 4.26 26.74
CA ASN A 46 -2.25 5.61 27.31
C ASN A 46 -0.85 6.13 27.70
N LYS A 47 0.17 5.68 27.00
CA LYS A 47 1.55 6.08 27.25
C LYS A 47 2.16 6.80 26.06
N THR A 48 3.08 7.72 26.37
CA THR A 48 3.99 8.31 25.38
C THR A 48 5.36 7.68 25.57
N TRP A 49 5.99 7.31 24.47
CA TRP A 49 7.31 6.71 24.44
C TRP A 49 8.08 7.17 23.20
N LYS A 50 9.35 6.83 23.11
CA LYS A 50 10.23 7.23 22.02
C LYS A 50 10.63 6.01 21.21
N ALA A 51 10.58 6.16 19.88
CA ALA A 51 11.20 5.26 18.93
C ALA A 51 12.47 5.94 18.38
N THR A 52 13.56 5.20 18.25
CA THR A 52 14.86 5.76 17.86
C THR A 52 15.47 4.95 16.72
N ILE A 53 15.91 5.62 15.68
CA ILE A 53 16.73 5.05 14.59
C ILE A 53 17.91 5.98 14.34
N GLY A 54 19.12 5.53 14.67
CA GLY A 54 20.30 6.38 14.69
C GLY A 54 20.10 7.55 15.66
N GLU A 55 20.27 8.78 15.18
CA GLU A 55 20.04 10.00 15.97
C GLU A 55 18.60 10.52 15.93
N ASP A 56 17.77 9.97 15.06
CA ASP A 56 16.39 10.40 14.89
C ASP A 56 15.46 9.81 15.97
N VAL A 57 14.65 10.67 16.59
CA VAL A 57 13.77 10.29 17.70
C VAL A 57 12.33 10.69 17.39
N TRP A 58 11.46 9.70 17.19
CA TRP A 58 10.01 9.88 17.04
C TRP A 58 9.31 9.83 18.40
N THR A 59 8.26 10.61 18.55
CA THR A 59 7.39 10.56 19.72
C THR A 59 6.12 9.78 19.39
N ILE A 60 5.88 8.70 20.12
CA ILE A 60 4.76 7.79 19.92
C ILE A 60 3.81 7.92 21.11
N ALA A 61 2.55 8.24 20.87
CA ALA A 61 1.55 8.37 21.91
C ALA A 61 0.36 7.45 21.69
N ASN A 62 -0.06 6.74 22.73
CA ASN A 62 -1.24 5.87 22.78
C ASN A 62 -1.20 4.67 21.80
N PHE A 63 0.00 4.25 21.44
CA PHE A 63 0.26 2.97 20.76
C PHE A 63 0.84 1.95 21.73
N ASN A 64 0.52 0.68 21.50
CA ASN A 64 1.19 -0.43 22.17
C ASN A 64 1.77 -1.42 21.16
N THR A 65 2.61 -2.32 21.65
CA THR A 65 3.08 -3.48 20.89
C THR A 65 2.25 -4.70 21.24
N ASN A 66 2.35 -5.77 20.44
CA ASN A 66 1.71 -7.03 20.79
C ASN A 66 2.53 -7.76 21.88
N LYS A 67 2.10 -7.66 23.14
CA LYS A 67 2.85 -8.21 24.28
C LYS A 67 2.98 -9.75 24.29
N TRP A 68 2.23 -10.45 23.43
CA TRP A 68 2.24 -11.91 23.35
C TRP A 68 3.28 -12.45 22.38
N GLU A 69 3.81 -11.59 21.52
CA GLU A 69 4.80 -11.94 20.51
C GLU A 69 6.16 -11.36 20.91
N LYS A 70 7.18 -12.20 21.05
CA LYS A 70 8.55 -11.75 21.30
C LYS A 70 9.13 -10.98 20.11
N ASN A 71 8.67 -11.31 18.89
CA ASN A 71 9.12 -10.73 17.63
C ASN A 71 7.98 -9.94 16.98
N TRP A 72 7.47 -8.91 17.68
CA TRP A 72 6.47 -8.02 17.10
C TRP A 72 7.06 -7.17 15.96
N LYS A 73 6.23 -6.91 14.93
CA LYS A 73 6.63 -6.19 13.71
C LYS A 73 5.84 -4.92 13.46
N TYR A 74 4.93 -4.57 14.35
CA TYR A 74 4.07 -3.39 14.24
C TYR A 74 3.69 -2.85 15.60
N ILE A 75 3.30 -1.61 15.64
CA ILE A 75 2.61 -1.00 16.77
C ILE A 75 1.13 -0.86 16.47
N LYS A 76 0.29 -0.82 17.47
CA LYS A 76 -1.17 -0.77 17.30
C LYS A 76 -1.84 0.25 18.18
N CYS A 77 -2.90 0.90 17.66
CA CYS A 77 -3.76 1.81 18.40
C CYS A 77 -5.24 1.40 18.33
N GLY A 78 -6.08 2.11 19.08
CA GLY A 78 -7.50 1.78 19.24
C GLY A 78 -7.75 0.95 20.49
N SER A 79 -8.21 1.62 21.57
CA SER A 79 -8.48 0.99 22.87
C SER A 79 -9.78 0.18 22.86
N ASN A 80 -9.79 -0.97 23.55
CA ASN A 80 -11.02 -1.73 23.78
C ASN A 80 -11.85 -1.22 24.96
N LYS A 81 -11.38 -0.21 25.67
CA LYS A 81 -12.07 0.38 26.84
C LYS A 81 -12.92 1.58 26.44
N SER A 82 -12.38 2.45 25.60
CA SER A 82 -13.02 3.72 25.20
C SER A 82 -12.51 4.14 23.82
N GLU A 83 -13.11 5.17 23.25
CA GLU A 83 -12.55 5.97 22.19
C GLU A 83 -11.16 6.47 22.56
N SER A 84 -10.29 6.62 21.57
CA SER A 84 -8.90 6.99 21.80
C SER A 84 -8.30 7.70 20.61
N VAL A 85 -7.44 8.69 20.89
CA VAL A 85 -6.62 9.36 19.90
C VAL A 85 -5.17 8.95 20.12
N ALA A 86 -4.54 8.42 19.07
CA ALA A 86 -3.13 8.06 19.06
C ALA A 86 -2.35 8.96 18.10
N SER A 87 -1.04 9.09 18.30
CA SER A 87 -0.22 9.87 17.38
C SER A 87 1.22 9.37 17.27
N ILE A 88 1.83 9.65 16.12
CA ILE A 88 3.25 9.45 15.83
C ILE A 88 3.79 10.77 15.32
N THR A 89 4.77 11.35 16.01
CA THR A 89 5.40 12.63 15.62
C THR A 89 6.85 12.38 15.25
N SER A 90 7.26 12.86 14.08
CA SER A 90 8.66 12.76 13.61
C SER A 90 9.61 13.66 14.41
N PRO A 91 10.93 13.45 14.34
CA PRO A 91 11.91 14.50 14.61
C PRO A 91 11.72 15.67 13.62
N ALA A 92 12.42 16.78 13.82
CA ALA A 92 12.57 17.78 12.78
C ALA A 92 13.25 17.15 11.56
N ILE A 93 12.62 17.26 10.40
CA ILE A 93 13.20 16.75 9.15
C ILE A 93 13.83 17.92 8.40
N ASP A 94 15.13 17.88 8.21
CA ASP A 94 15.96 18.95 7.67
C ASP A 94 15.82 19.19 6.16
N GLN A 95 14.97 18.40 5.49
CA GLN A 95 14.64 18.54 4.07
C GLN A 95 13.13 18.68 3.85
N PRO A 96 12.69 19.40 2.81
CA PRO A 96 11.30 19.39 2.39
C PRO A 96 10.89 18.00 1.93
N ILE A 97 9.75 17.51 2.43
CA ILE A 97 9.19 16.19 2.12
C ILE A 97 8.04 16.35 1.12
N SER A 98 8.07 15.58 0.05
CA SER A 98 7.02 15.57 -0.98
C SER A 98 6.00 14.45 -0.80
N ASN A 99 6.44 13.30 -0.26
CA ASN A 99 5.57 12.17 0.01
C ASN A 99 5.92 11.50 1.33
N ILE A 100 4.92 11.02 2.04
CA ILE A 100 5.09 10.16 3.21
C ILE A 100 4.19 8.95 3.05
N VAL A 101 4.77 7.76 3.20
CA VAL A 101 4.07 6.49 3.11
C VAL A 101 3.98 5.88 4.50
N LEU A 102 2.75 5.66 4.93
CA LEU A 102 2.42 5.01 6.20
C LEU A 102 1.95 3.59 5.90
N THR A 103 2.76 2.58 6.20
CA THR A 103 2.42 1.18 5.99
C THR A 103 1.51 0.67 7.08
N ILE A 104 0.32 0.24 6.69
CA ILE A 104 -0.75 -0.28 7.54
C ILE A 104 -0.87 -1.78 7.30
N ASP A 105 -0.52 -2.60 8.30
CA ASP A 105 -0.66 -4.06 8.21
C ASP A 105 -2.10 -4.53 8.44
N GLN A 106 -2.86 -3.80 9.25
CA GLN A 106 -4.27 -4.09 9.51
C GLN A 106 -5.02 -2.83 9.90
N ILE A 107 -6.26 -2.68 9.40
CA ILE A 107 -7.17 -1.59 9.76
C ILE A 107 -8.62 -2.08 9.88
N THR A 108 -9.31 -1.63 10.91
CA THR A 108 -10.76 -1.86 11.09
C THR A 108 -11.53 -0.60 10.67
N LYS A 109 -11.66 -0.38 9.37
CA LYS A 109 -12.15 0.87 8.74
C LYS A 109 -13.42 1.43 9.38
N ALA A 110 -14.41 0.58 9.66
CA ALA A 110 -15.71 0.99 10.22
C ALA A 110 -15.64 1.61 11.63
N LYS A 111 -14.49 1.54 12.30
CA LYS A 111 -14.25 2.07 13.65
C LYS A 111 -13.19 3.15 13.71
N ILE A 112 -12.79 3.69 12.58
CA ILE A 112 -11.86 4.80 12.48
C ILE A 112 -12.65 6.05 12.14
N ASN A 113 -12.58 7.05 13.04
CA ASN A 113 -13.21 8.36 12.79
C ASN A 113 -12.38 9.17 11.78
N SER A 114 -11.06 9.20 11.96
CA SER A 114 -10.14 9.87 11.04
C SER A 114 -8.70 9.40 11.19
N ILE A 115 -7.95 9.48 10.11
CA ILE A 115 -6.49 9.45 10.09
C ILE A 115 -6.05 10.70 9.35
N LYS A 116 -5.12 11.47 9.92
CA LYS A 116 -4.61 12.69 9.30
C LYS A 116 -3.15 12.91 9.59
N LEU A 117 -2.49 13.59 8.66
CA LEU A 117 -1.15 14.12 8.83
C LEU A 117 -1.23 15.62 9.13
N GLN A 118 -0.51 16.08 10.13
CA GLN A 118 -0.26 17.49 10.43
C GLN A 118 1.20 17.80 10.10
N VAL A 119 1.42 18.86 9.32
CA VAL A 119 2.75 19.47 9.11
C VAL A 119 2.86 20.66 10.05
N ALA A 120 3.91 20.71 10.87
CA ALA A 120 4.09 21.74 11.88
C ALA A 120 5.50 22.29 11.90
N THR A 121 5.68 23.48 12.44
CA THR A 121 6.97 24.16 12.58
C THR A 121 7.60 23.95 13.97
N ASP A 122 6.92 23.28 14.87
CA ASP A 122 7.38 23.02 16.26
C ASP A 122 7.14 21.57 16.67
N ALA A 123 7.95 21.09 17.61
CA ALA A 123 7.97 19.70 18.07
C ALA A 123 6.66 19.26 18.75
N ASP A 124 5.93 20.19 19.36
CA ASP A 124 4.64 19.91 20.00
C ASP A 124 3.49 19.92 19.00
N CYS A 125 3.76 20.31 17.75
CA CYS A 125 2.79 20.49 16.67
C CYS A 125 1.63 21.41 17.08
N LYS A 126 1.95 22.55 17.72
CA LYS A 126 0.99 23.61 18.05
C LYS A 126 0.79 24.55 16.86
N ASN A 127 1.86 24.80 16.09
CA ASN A 127 1.86 25.62 14.90
C ASN A 127 1.73 24.77 13.65
N VAL A 128 0.52 24.24 13.42
CA VAL A 128 0.21 23.42 12.25
C VAL A 128 0.02 24.31 11.03
N THR A 129 0.83 24.08 9.99
CA THR A 129 0.78 24.81 8.71
C THR A 129 -0.11 24.14 7.68
N GLU A 130 -0.27 22.81 7.79
CA GLU A 130 -1.09 22.00 6.89
C GLU A 130 -1.65 20.79 7.63
N GLU A 131 -2.89 20.43 7.30
CA GLU A 131 -3.53 19.20 7.76
C GLU A 131 -4.07 18.42 6.55
N ILE A 132 -3.67 17.16 6.40
CA ILE A 132 -3.99 16.33 5.26
C ILE A 132 -4.75 15.11 5.76
N PRO A 133 -6.06 14.98 5.48
CA PRO A 133 -6.82 13.79 5.82
C PRO A 133 -6.42 12.61 4.91
N ALA A 134 -6.38 11.40 5.49
CA ALA A 134 -6.26 10.18 4.71
C ALA A 134 -7.62 9.67 4.26
N LYS A 135 -7.67 9.06 3.09
CA LYS A 135 -8.74 8.14 2.72
C LYS A 135 -8.53 6.84 3.50
N ILE A 136 -9.53 6.42 4.27
CA ILE A 136 -9.43 5.23 5.13
C ILE A 136 -9.69 3.99 4.27
N GLU A 137 -8.61 3.32 3.89
CA GLU A 137 -8.62 2.13 3.05
C GLU A 137 -7.62 1.08 3.55
N ASP A 138 -7.61 -0.11 2.96
CA ASP A 138 -6.64 -1.15 3.26
C ASP A 138 -5.30 -0.83 2.56
N GLY A 139 -4.19 -1.26 3.14
CA GLY A 139 -2.86 -1.04 2.60
C GLY A 139 -2.22 0.29 3.02
N ASP A 140 -1.25 0.72 2.24
CA ASP A 140 -0.43 1.90 2.54
C ASP A 140 -1.23 3.19 2.36
N LEU A 141 -1.11 4.10 3.34
CA LEU A 141 -1.67 5.45 3.24
C LEU A 141 -0.58 6.43 2.80
N ILE A 142 -0.88 7.18 1.73
CA ILE A 142 0.07 8.10 1.13
C ILE A 142 -0.36 9.53 1.39
N PHE A 143 0.55 10.34 1.93
CA PHE A 143 0.35 11.75 2.19
C PHE A 143 1.29 12.58 1.32
N LYS A 144 0.78 13.65 0.72
CA LYS A 144 1.52 14.57 -0.15
C LYS A 144 1.50 15.98 0.44
N PRO A 145 2.44 16.33 1.35
CA PRO A 145 2.50 17.67 1.91
C PRO A 145 2.80 18.71 0.82
N THR A 146 2.04 19.78 0.80
CA THR A 146 2.24 20.91 -0.12
C THR A 146 2.92 22.09 0.54
N LYS A 147 2.88 22.15 1.89
CA LYS A 147 3.52 23.21 2.70
C LYS A 147 4.73 22.69 3.48
N SER A 148 5.37 21.65 2.97
CA SER A 148 6.57 21.10 3.57
C SER A 148 7.75 22.04 3.39
N ALA A 149 8.52 22.23 4.45
CA ALA A 149 9.77 22.99 4.46
C ALA A 149 10.82 22.23 5.30
N ALA A 150 12.08 22.63 5.19
CA ALA A 150 13.14 22.13 6.06
C ALA A 150 12.79 22.41 7.53
N ASN A 151 13.17 21.45 8.39
CA ASN A 151 12.94 21.46 9.84
C ASN A 151 11.47 21.40 10.27
N ASN A 152 10.57 20.96 9.38
CA ASN A 152 9.21 20.63 9.76
C ASN A 152 9.11 19.32 10.55
N TYR A 153 8.07 19.26 11.36
CA TYR A 153 7.62 18.07 12.08
C TYR A 153 6.36 17.53 11.40
N TYR A 154 6.24 16.19 11.38
CA TYR A 154 5.12 15.49 10.75
C TYR A 154 4.44 14.62 11.79
N LYS A 155 3.18 14.96 12.13
CA LYS A 155 2.40 14.25 13.14
C LYS A 155 1.22 13.54 12.53
N PHE A 156 1.25 12.23 12.57
CA PHE A 156 0.08 11.41 12.28
C PHE A 156 -0.83 11.37 13.49
N VAL A 157 -2.12 11.59 13.26
CA VAL A 157 -3.16 11.53 14.28
C VAL A 157 -4.19 10.49 13.86
N PHE A 158 -4.46 9.54 14.75
CA PHE A 158 -5.39 8.44 14.55
C PHE A 158 -6.52 8.57 15.57
N ASP A 159 -7.70 8.93 15.09
CA ASP A 159 -8.91 9.04 15.91
C ASP A 159 -9.74 7.76 15.74
N CYS A 160 -9.87 7.01 16.83
CA CYS A 160 -10.44 5.68 16.84
C CYS A 160 -11.63 5.60 17.81
N GLN A 161 -12.70 4.97 17.36
CA GLN A 161 -13.79 4.54 18.22
C GLN A 161 -13.33 3.45 19.19
N LYS A 162 -14.20 3.04 20.10
CA LYS A 162 -13.93 1.90 20.97
C LYS A 162 -13.66 0.63 20.13
N GLY A 163 -12.46 0.09 20.28
CA GLY A 163 -11.94 -1.00 19.49
C GLY A 163 -12.10 -2.40 20.09
N SER A 164 -11.24 -3.29 19.64
CA SER A 164 -11.08 -4.67 20.11
C SER A 164 -9.78 -4.83 20.90
N ARG A 165 -9.53 -6.03 21.44
CA ARG A 165 -8.28 -6.34 22.15
C ARG A 165 -7.04 -6.25 21.26
N ASN A 166 -7.21 -6.46 19.94
CA ASN A 166 -6.10 -6.44 18.97
C ASN A 166 -5.81 -5.06 18.38
N GLY A 167 -6.44 -4.00 18.90
CA GLY A 167 -6.38 -2.67 18.34
C GLY A 167 -7.29 -2.52 17.12
N LEU A 168 -7.23 -1.37 16.47
CA LEU A 168 -8.00 -1.05 15.26
C LEU A 168 -7.09 -0.76 14.06
N ILE A 169 -5.88 -0.30 14.32
CA ILE A 169 -4.87 0.01 13.30
C ILE A 169 -3.54 -0.59 13.74
N GLN A 170 -2.84 -1.23 12.81
CA GLN A 170 -1.49 -1.75 13.00
C GLN A 170 -0.56 -1.05 12.00
N VAL A 171 0.50 -0.42 12.51
CA VAL A 171 1.48 0.34 11.73
C VAL A 171 2.85 -0.33 11.86
N SER A 172 3.48 -0.65 10.75
CA SER A 172 4.81 -1.28 10.72
C SER A 172 5.93 -0.36 10.24
N LYS A 173 5.59 0.67 9.41
CA LYS A 173 6.61 1.52 8.79
C LYS A 173 6.07 2.90 8.45
N ILE A 174 6.93 3.89 8.52
CA ILE A 174 6.69 5.23 7.95
C ILE A 174 7.94 5.61 7.14
N ALA A 175 7.76 5.90 5.86
CA ALA A 175 8.83 6.29 4.95
C ALA A 175 8.62 7.72 4.44
N TYR A 176 9.62 8.57 4.56
CA TYR A 176 9.61 9.97 4.16
C TYR A 176 10.46 10.15 2.90
N TYR A 177 9.92 10.81 1.88
CA TYR A 177 10.60 11.05 0.61
C TYR A 177 10.72 12.55 0.38
N LYS A 178 11.92 13.04 0.17
CA LYS A 178 12.18 14.45 -0.11
C LYS A 178 11.74 14.85 -1.52
N VAL A 179 11.64 16.13 -1.75
CA VAL A 179 11.35 16.68 -3.08
C VAL A 179 12.43 16.24 -4.07
N GLY A 180 12.02 15.71 -5.21
CA GLY A 180 12.90 15.14 -6.24
C GLY A 180 13.13 13.63 -6.13
N ASP A 181 12.99 13.03 -4.95
CA ASP A 181 13.16 11.59 -4.71
C ASP A 181 11.79 10.91 -4.44
N ALA A 182 10.70 11.59 -4.75
CA ALA A 182 9.37 11.02 -4.53
C ALA A 182 9.21 9.75 -5.37
N PRO A 183 8.73 8.65 -4.75
CA PRO A 183 8.38 7.48 -5.51
C PRO A 183 7.32 7.87 -6.55
N VAL A 184 7.45 7.34 -7.74
CA VAL A 184 6.35 7.40 -8.71
C VAL A 184 5.25 6.52 -8.12
N ILE A 185 4.23 7.16 -7.57
CA ILE A 185 3.02 6.45 -7.14
C ILE A 185 2.32 6.06 -8.42
N VAL A 186 2.59 4.85 -8.89
CA VAL A 186 1.75 4.24 -9.89
C VAL A 186 0.47 3.90 -9.14
N ASP A 187 -0.61 4.61 -9.43
CA ASP A 187 -1.95 4.18 -9.02
C ASP A 187 -2.21 2.86 -9.75
N ILE A 188 -1.98 1.76 -9.04
CA ILE A 188 -2.13 0.40 -9.57
C ILE A 188 -3.55 -0.15 -9.38
N THR A 189 -4.56 0.71 -9.33
CA THR A 189 -5.92 0.24 -9.61
C THR A 189 -5.93 -0.24 -11.07
N ASN A 190 -5.65 -1.52 -11.25
CA ASN A 190 -5.68 -2.14 -12.56
C ASN A 190 -7.13 -2.36 -12.97
N THR A 191 -7.64 -1.39 -13.73
CA THR A 191 -8.97 -1.43 -14.37
C THR A 191 -8.79 -1.50 -15.88
N ALA A 192 -9.87 -1.64 -16.63
CA ALA A 192 -9.79 -1.59 -18.07
C ALA A 192 -9.23 -0.26 -18.60
N GLU A 193 -9.52 0.85 -17.92
CA GLU A 193 -9.03 2.20 -18.25
C GLU A 193 -7.55 2.39 -17.88
N THR A 194 -7.13 1.79 -16.76
CA THR A 194 -5.75 1.86 -16.23
C THR A 194 -4.98 0.56 -16.45
N ALA A 195 -5.31 -0.17 -17.51
CA ALA A 195 -4.65 -1.43 -17.86
C ALA A 195 -3.13 -1.26 -17.99
N TYR A 196 -2.38 -2.23 -17.47
CA TYR A 196 -0.92 -2.23 -17.54
C TYR A 196 -0.43 -2.19 -18.99
N THR A 197 0.68 -1.49 -19.21
CA THR A 197 1.48 -1.63 -20.43
C THR A 197 2.16 -3.01 -20.45
N ILE A 198 2.62 -3.45 -21.61
CA ILE A 198 3.37 -4.71 -21.72
C ILE A 198 4.66 -4.65 -20.91
N ALA A 199 5.36 -3.53 -20.94
CA ALA A 199 6.58 -3.33 -20.16
C ALA A 199 6.30 -3.51 -18.65
N LYS A 200 5.20 -2.91 -18.14
CA LYS A 200 4.83 -3.05 -16.72
C LYS A 200 4.38 -4.46 -16.34
N ALA A 201 3.62 -5.12 -17.21
CA ALA A 201 3.20 -6.50 -16.97
C ALA A 201 4.39 -7.45 -16.87
N LYS A 202 5.39 -7.30 -17.75
CA LYS A 202 6.63 -8.08 -17.72
C LYS A 202 7.46 -7.82 -16.47
N GLU A 203 7.62 -6.55 -16.07
CA GLU A 203 8.29 -6.19 -14.81
C GLU A 203 7.66 -6.92 -13.60
N LEU A 204 6.32 -6.95 -13.49
CA LEU A 204 5.61 -7.64 -12.42
C LEU A 204 5.80 -9.16 -12.48
N ILE A 205 5.77 -9.74 -13.67
CA ILE A 205 6.01 -11.17 -13.87
C ILE A 205 7.44 -11.53 -13.45
N ASP A 206 8.43 -10.76 -13.86
CA ASP A 206 9.84 -10.97 -13.52
C ASP A 206 10.11 -10.81 -12.02
N ALA A 207 9.36 -9.92 -11.35
CA ALA A 207 9.38 -9.77 -9.90
C ALA A 207 8.62 -10.89 -9.14
N GLY A 208 7.92 -11.76 -9.84
CA GLY A 208 7.07 -12.80 -9.25
C GLY A 208 5.76 -12.27 -8.67
N GLU A 209 5.36 -11.06 -9.07
CA GLU A 209 4.14 -10.40 -8.62
C GLU A 209 2.98 -10.62 -9.61
N GLY A 210 1.75 -10.46 -9.13
CA GLY A 210 0.55 -10.52 -9.97
C GLY A 210 0.17 -11.92 -10.47
N LEU A 211 0.81 -12.98 -9.99
CA LEU A 211 0.55 -14.36 -10.45
C LEU A 211 -0.71 -14.98 -9.85
N SER A 212 -1.26 -14.39 -8.80
CA SER A 212 -2.42 -14.92 -8.06
C SER A 212 -3.75 -14.31 -8.49
N GLU A 213 -3.76 -13.23 -9.28
CA GLU A 213 -4.95 -12.47 -9.62
C GLU A 213 -5.02 -12.15 -11.11
N SER A 214 -6.25 -11.97 -11.63
CA SER A 214 -6.46 -11.52 -13.00
C SER A 214 -6.22 -10.01 -13.09
N VAL A 215 -5.44 -9.58 -14.08
CA VAL A 215 -5.15 -8.18 -14.34
C VAL A 215 -5.52 -7.79 -15.77
N TYR A 216 -5.80 -6.50 -15.99
CA TYR A 216 -5.95 -5.92 -17.30
C TYR A 216 -4.58 -5.52 -17.85
N VAL A 217 -4.28 -5.97 -19.06
CA VAL A 217 -3.08 -5.59 -19.79
C VAL A 217 -3.53 -5.09 -21.17
N LYS A 218 -2.97 -3.98 -21.63
CA LYS A 218 -3.24 -3.41 -22.96
C LYS A 218 -1.99 -3.48 -23.84
N GLY A 219 -2.21 -3.80 -25.09
CA GLY A 219 -1.15 -3.82 -26.12
C GLY A 219 -1.75 -3.93 -27.51
N THR A 220 -0.91 -3.72 -28.50
CA THR A 220 -1.23 -3.95 -29.91
C THR A 220 -0.78 -5.35 -30.30
N VAL A 221 -1.61 -6.10 -31.03
CA VAL A 221 -1.23 -7.42 -31.52
C VAL A 221 -0.05 -7.26 -32.49
N SER A 222 1.06 -7.89 -32.14
CA SER A 222 2.28 -7.91 -32.97
C SER A 222 2.36 -9.16 -33.83
N GLN A 223 1.89 -10.29 -33.32
CA GLN A 223 1.84 -11.57 -34.00
C GLN A 223 0.62 -12.38 -33.56
N ALA A 224 0.04 -13.15 -34.46
CA ALA A 224 -1.02 -14.10 -34.14
C ALA A 224 -0.62 -15.50 -34.59
N SER A 225 -1.05 -16.53 -33.84
CA SER A 225 -0.96 -17.91 -34.29
C SER A 225 -1.85 -18.13 -35.52
N ASN A 226 -1.40 -18.96 -36.43
CA ASN A 226 -2.21 -19.37 -37.59
C ASN A 226 -3.14 -20.56 -37.25
N GLU A 227 -3.21 -20.98 -35.97
CA GLU A 227 -3.97 -22.13 -35.54
C GLU A 227 -5.02 -21.72 -34.48
N LEU A 228 -6.28 -21.87 -34.87
CA LEU A 228 -7.40 -21.73 -33.94
C LEU A 228 -7.62 -23.04 -33.20
N ASN A 229 -7.65 -22.98 -31.88
CA ASN A 229 -8.09 -24.10 -31.07
C ASN A 229 -9.61 -24.29 -31.22
N ALA A 230 -10.02 -25.17 -32.14
CA ALA A 230 -11.44 -25.38 -32.47
C ALA A 230 -12.28 -25.90 -31.29
N THR A 231 -11.68 -26.61 -30.33
CA THR A 231 -12.39 -27.12 -29.15
C THR A 231 -12.79 -26.01 -28.21
N PHE A 232 -11.88 -25.08 -27.95
CA PHE A 232 -12.09 -23.98 -27.01
C PHE A 232 -12.50 -22.68 -27.70
N GLY A 233 -12.31 -22.57 -29.02
CA GLY A 233 -12.51 -21.34 -29.79
C GLY A 233 -11.53 -20.24 -29.34
N SER A 234 -10.30 -20.62 -28.99
CA SER A 234 -9.27 -19.73 -28.50
C SER A 234 -8.10 -19.62 -29.47
N LEU A 235 -7.42 -18.48 -29.43
CA LEU A 235 -6.26 -18.19 -30.27
C LEU A 235 -5.10 -17.76 -29.37
N SER A 236 -3.88 -18.19 -29.69
CA SER A 236 -2.68 -17.65 -29.06
C SER A 236 -2.10 -16.54 -29.94
N TYR A 237 -1.70 -15.44 -29.31
CA TYR A 237 -1.13 -14.29 -30.00
C TYR A 237 -0.16 -13.55 -29.09
N TYR A 238 0.60 -12.63 -29.66
CA TYR A 238 1.51 -11.77 -28.93
C TYR A 238 1.04 -10.32 -29.03
N ILE A 239 1.24 -9.60 -27.95
CA ILE A 239 0.95 -8.17 -27.87
C ILE A 239 2.20 -7.42 -27.39
N SER A 240 2.39 -6.21 -27.91
CA SER A 240 3.45 -5.29 -27.46
C SER A 240 2.89 -3.87 -27.32
N ASP A 241 3.64 -2.99 -26.68
CA ASP A 241 3.19 -1.60 -26.47
C ASP A 241 3.10 -0.82 -27.80
N ASP A 242 3.91 -1.15 -28.79
CA ASP A 242 4.04 -0.47 -30.09
C ASP A 242 3.62 -1.29 -31.33
N GLY A 243 3.21 -2.54 -31.13
CA GLY A 243 2.84 -3.47 -32.21
C GLY A 243 4.02 -4.12 -32.90
N THR A 244 5.25 -3.92 -32.39
CA THR A 244 6.45 -4.57 -32.95
C THR A 244 6.84 -5.84 -32.20
N THR A 245 7.71 -6.67 -32.79
CA THR A 245 8.11 -7.98 -32.25
C THR A 245 9.26 -7.93 -31.22
N GLY A 246 9.64 -6.76 -30.74
CA GLY A 246 10.83 -6.62 -29.86
C GLY A 246 10.61 -6.83 -28.38
N ASN A 247 9.42 -6.56 -27.87
CA ASN A 247 9.12 -6.62 -26.43
C ASN A 247 7.67 -7.09 -26.20
N GLU A 248 7.44 -8.37 -26.46
CA GLU A 248 6.11 -8.96 -26.52
C GLU A 248 5.74 -9.69 -25.22
N LEU A 249 4.43 -9.75 -24.94
CA LEU A 249 3.81 -10.64 -24.00
C LEU A 249 2.91 -11.64 -24.74
N GLN A 250 3.05 -12.92 -24.44
CA GLN A 250 2.19 -13.94 -25.05
C GLN A 250 0.84 -14.00 -24.35
N VAL A 251 -0.23 -13.93 -25.12
CA VAL A 251 -1.58 -14.28 -24.71
C VAL A 251 -1.85 -15.72 -25.15
N PHE A 252 -1.84 -16.63 -24.19
CA PHE A 252 -2.06 -18.04 -24.46
C PHE A 252 -3.55 -18.38 -24.33
N GLY A 253 -4.14 -18.93 -25.38
CA GLY A 253 -5.53 -19.35 -25.37
C GLY A 253 -6.53 -18.20 -25.21
N GLY A 254 -6.21 -17.00 -25.71
CA GLY A 254 -7.07 -15.83 -25.66
C GLY A 254 -8.40 -16.05 -26.37
N LEU A 255 -9.45 -15.40 -25.85
CA LEU A 255 -10.78 -15.35 -26.46
C LEU A 255 -10.96 -13.98 -27.14
N SER A 256 -11.98 -13.89 -28.02
CA SER A 256 -12.40 -12.63 -28.64
C SER A 256 -13.09 -11.71 -27.64
N PHE A 257 -13.52 -10.53 -28.10
CA PHE A 257 -14.20 -9.52 -27.28
C PHE A 257 -15.35 -10.13 -26.46
N ASP A 258 -15.51 -9.67 -25.22
CA ASP A 258 -16.50 -10.16 -24.26
C ASP A 258 -16.37 -11.65 -23.91
N GLY A 259 -15.18 -12.22 -24.05
CA GLY A 259 -14.92 -13.63 -23.77
C GLY A 259 -15.59 -14.58 -24.80
N LYS A 260 -15.94 -14.07 -25.97
CA LYS A 260 -16.53 -14.89 -27.04
C LYS A 260 -15.47 -15.76 -27.71
N LYS A 261 -15.92 -16.90 -28.20
CA LYS A 261 -15.05 -17.80 -28.98
C LYS A 261 -14.73 -17.18 -30.35
N PHE A 262 -13.51 -17.38 -30.80
CA PHE A 262 -13.18 -17.18 -32.22
C PHE A 262 -13.84 -18.27 -33.06
N THR A 263 -14.39 -17.92 -34.20
CA THR A 263 -15.03 -18.85 -35.16
C THR A 263 -14.19 -19.06 -36.40
N SER A 264 -13.24 -18.15 -36.65
CA SER A 264 -12.29 -18.21 -37.78
C SER A 264 -11.05 -17.38 -37.44
N ILE A 265 -9.96 -17.56 -38.13
CA ILE A 265 -8.77 -16.71 -38.14
C ILE A 265 -8.89 -15.73 -39.30
#